data_2f11a9b66ce76709a42b42dad3836155
#
_entry.id   2f11a9b66ce76709a42b42dad3836155
#
_cell.length_a   1.000
_cell.length_b   1.000
_cell.length_c   1.000
_cell.angle_alpha   90.00
_cell.angle_beta   90.00
_cell.angle_gamma   90.00
#
_symmetry.space_group_name_H-M   'P 1'
#
loop_
_entity.id
_entity.type
_entity.pdbx_description
1 polymer ?
#
loop_
_entity_poly.entity_id
_entity_poly.type
_entity_poly.pdbx_seq_one_letter_code
_entity_poly.pdbx_strand_id
1 'polypeptide(L)'
;MAAPRFSFSLSTLALACMAAVPQTRADESDQPTTYSVTPSQMVQGGVGLWQTPTARMMPEGALSMSYTDNQEYRFMSVSLQLFPWMEATARYTDVRTRLYSNVADFSGDQTLKDKGLDVKFRLWEESYYLPDISVGFRDFGGTGFFESEFVNASKAVGPFDFHLGLGWGHLGYQNDITNPFCELR
;
A
#
# COMPACT_ATOMS: atom_id res chain seq x y z
N MET A 1 16.82 22.10 -49.18
CA MET A 1 16.66 22.58 -47.78
C MET A 1 16.22 21.41 -46.93
N ALA A 2 17.13 20.83 -46.14
CA ALA A 2 16.86 19.66 -45.29
C ALA A 2 16.61 20.10 -43.85
N ALA A 3 15.49 19.73 -43.26
CA ALA A 3 15.14 20.04 -41.88
C ALA A 3 15.94 19.14 -40.90
N PRO A 4 16.43 19.65 -39.76
CA PRO A 4 17.14 18.85 -38.78
C PRO A 4 16.17 17.99 -38.00
N ARG A 5 16.42 16.67 -37.99
CA ARG A 5 15.74 15.71 -37.11
C ARG A 5 16.40 15.78 -35.74
N PHE A 6 15.68 16.33 -34.75
CA PHE A 6 16.04 16.19 -33.34
C PHE A 6 15.64 14.80 -32.85
N SER A 7 16.63 13.94 -32.63
CA SER A 7 16.48 12.66 -31.95
C SER A 7 16.69 12.87 -30.45
N PHE A 8 15.62 12.97 -29.67
CA PHE A 8 15.70 12.90 -28.21
C PHE A 8 15.86 11.46 -27.76
N SER A 9 17.01 11.14 -27.19
CA SER A 9 17.30 9.84 -26.62
C SER A 9 16.54 9.69 -25.29
N LEU A 10 15.80 8.59 -25.12
CA LEU A 10 15.06 8.22 -23.90
C LEU A 10 15.94 8.17 -22.63
N SER A 11 17.26 8.03 -22.81
CA SER A 11 18.24 7.98 -21.71
C SER A 11 18.42 9.31 -20.97
N THR A 12 18.13 10.44 -21.60
CA THR A 12 18.26 11.78 -20.96
C THR A 12 17.07 12.11 -20.05
N LEU A 13 15.91 11.53 -20.27
CA LEU A 13 14.74 11.74 -19.42
C LEU A 13 14.84 11.01 -18.08
N ALA A 14 15.48 9.83 -18.08
CA ALA A 14 15.63 9.02 -16.84
C ALA A 14 16.62 9.68 -15.85
N LEU A 15 17.62 10.43 -16.32
CA LEU A 15 18.61 11.07 -15.44
C LEU A 15 18.08 12.35 -14.80
N ALA A 16 17.12 13.03 -15.43
CA ALA A 16 16.54 14.28 -14.91
C ALA A 16 15.57 14.05 -13.73
N CYS A 17 14.97 12.85 -13.62
CA CYS A 17 14.06 12.54 -12.52
C CYS A 17 14.79 12.18 -11.20
N MET A 18 16.08 11.84 -11.22
CA MET A 18 16.85 11.52 -10.03
C MET A 18 17.42 12.75 -9.29
N ALA A 19 17.37 13.95 -9.90
CA ALA A 19 18.00 15.14 -9.32
C ALA A 19 17.08 16.01 -8.44
N ALA A 20 15.81 15.63 -8.25
CA ALA A 20 14.83 16.46 -7.55
C ALA A 20 14.27 15.82 -6.26
N VAL A 21 15.07 15.00 -5.55
CA VAL A 21 14.71 14.62 -4.18
C VAL A 21 15.19 15.74 -3.25
N PRO A 22 14.29 16.53 -2.63
CA PRO A 22 14.72 17.51 -1.63
C PRO A 22 15.32 16.73 -0.46
N GLN A 23 16.60 16.90 -0.21
CA GLN A 23 17.23 16.44 1.02
C GLN A 23 16.71 17.34 2.14
N THR A 24 15.65 16.93 2.81
CA THR A 24 15.28 17.51 4.10
C THR A 24 16.36 17.14 5.11
N ARG A 25 17.21 18.11 5.39
CA ARG A 25 18.18 18.03 6.48
C ARG A 25 17.36 18.05 7.77
N ALA A 26 17.28 16.91 8.45
CA ALA A 26 16.72 16.85 9.80
C ALA A 26 17.58 17.75 10.71
N ASP A 27 16.98 18.77 11.27
CA ASP A 27 17.59 19.59 12.32
C ASP A 27 17.66 18.70 13.58
N GLU A 28 18.88 18.32 13.94
CA GLU A 28 19.18 17.48 15.10
C GLU A 28 19.08 18.34 16.36
N SER A 29 17.85 18.68 16.76
CA SER A 29 17.56 19.31 18.03
C SER A 29 17.32 18.24 19.09
N ASP A 30 18.05 18.32 20.16
CA ASP A 30 18.11 17.59 21.43
C ASP A 30 16.71 17.26 21.99
N GLN A 31 16.04 16.28 21.37
CA GLN A 31 14.78 15.68 21.86
C GLN A 31 15.13 14.36 22.55
N PRO A 32 14.52 14.07 23.70
CA PRO A 32 14.70 12.75 24.33
C PRO A 32 14.33 11.69 23.29
N THR A 33 15.20 10.68 23.15
CA THR A 33 15.14 9.62 22.13
C THR A 33 13.73 9.04 21.99
N THR A 34 12.89 9.71 21.22
CA THR A 34 11.67 9.11 20.70
C THR A 34 12.11 8.15 19.62
N TYR A 35 11.99 6.85 19.86
CA TYR A 35 12.28 5.86 18.86
C TYR A 35 11.41 6.15 17.64
N SER A 36 12.01 6.64 16.56
CA SER A 36 11.34 6.85 15.30
C SER A 36 10.99 5.49 14.72
N VAL A 37 9.75 5.08 14.83
CA VAL A 37 9.26 3.86 14.19
C VAL A 37 9.11 4.14 12.71
N THR A 38 10.02 3.59 11.91
CA THR A 38 9.89 3.67 10.44
C THR A 38 8.85 2.67 9.98
N PRO A 39 7.77 3.11 9.34
CA PRO A 39 6.74 2.20 8.85
C PRO A 39 7.30 1.21 7.82
N SER A 40 6.93 -0.06 7.94
CA SER A 40 7.23 -1.10 6.95
C SER A 40 6.15 -1.18 5.89
N GLN A 41 6.47 -1.85 4.76
CA GLN A 41 5.53 -2.11 3.68
C GLN A 41 5.03 -3.56 3.74
N MET A 42 3.74 -3.74 3.42
CA MET A 42 3.17 -5.08 3.25
C MET A 42 3.62 -5.73 1.95
N VAL A 43 3.55 -7.06 1.88
CA VAL A 43 3.83 -7.83 0.66
C VAL A 43 2.89 -7.46 -0.49
N GLN A 44 1.70 -6.99 -0.19
CA GLN A 44 0.69 -6.57 -1.17
C GLN A 44 0.73 -5.07 -1.47
N GLY A 45 1.62 -4.31 -0.81
CA GLY A 45 1.72 -2.86 -0.88
C GLY A 45 0.96 -2.14 0.23
N GLY A 46 1.29 -0.87 0.43
CA GLY A 46 0.79 -0.07 1.55
C GLY A 46 1.53 -0.32 2.86
N VAL A 47 1.35 0.60 3.80
CA VAL A 47 2.02 0.52 5.11
C VAL A 47 1.37 -0.52 6.00
N GLY A 48 2.19 -1.43 6.51
CA GLY A 48 1.78 -2.49 7.44
C GLY A 48 2.89 -3.49 7.73
N LEU A 49 2.54 -4.57 8.42
CA LEU A 49 3.43 -5.69 8.77
C LEU A 49 3.09 -6.89 7.90
N TRP A 50 4.04 -7.40 7.14
CA TRP A 50 3.89 -8.58 6.29
C TRP A 50 2.59 -8.56 5.45
N GLN A 51 1.48 -9.07 5.98
CA GLN A 51 0.15 -9.09 5.34
C GLN A 51 -0.91 -8.29 6.12
N THR A 52 -0.55 -7.76 7.28
CA THR A 52 -1.47 -7.06 8.19
C THR A 52 -1.28 -5.56 8.07
N PRO A 53 -2.31 -4.80 7.68
CA PRO A 53 -2.23 -3.36 7.67
C PRO A 53 -2.11 -2.80 9.09
N THR A 54 -1.43 -1.66 9.24
CA THR A 54 -1.29 -0.93 10.50
C THR A 54 -1.86 0.48 10.36
N ALA A 55 -2.04 1.17 11.49
CA ALA A 55 -2.47 2.57 11.46
C ALA A 55 -1.33 3.55 11.11
N ARG A 56 -0.08 3.06 11.02
CA ARG A 56 1.07 3.90 10.68
C ARG A 56 0.95 4.46 9.26
N MET A 57 1.47 5.67 9.06
CA MET A 57 1.53 6.37 7.79
C MET A 57 2.98 6.72 7.44
N MET A 58 3.28 6.81 6.15
CA MET A 58 4.54 7.37 5.66
C MET A 58 4.50 8.91 5.73
N PRO A 59 5.65 9.58 5.63
CA PRO A 59 5.67 11.03 5.43
C PRO A 59 4.90 11.43 4.16
N GLU A 60 4.25 12.60 4.19
CA GLU A 60 3.53 13.15 3.03
C GLU A 60 4.43 13.23 1.80
N GLY A 61 3.90 12.84 0.65
CA GLY A 61 4.62 12.78 -0.61
C GLY A 61 5.54 11.56 -0.77
N ALA A 62 5.64 10.69 0.24
CA ALA A 62 6.43 9.47 0.13
C ALA A 62 5.83 8.52 -0.90
N LEU A 63 6.67 8.09 -1.84
CA LEU A 63 6.36 7.07 -2.84
C LEU A 63 7.11 5.80 -2.50
N SER A 64 6.43 4.68 -2.48
CA SER A 64 7.03 3.36 -2.32
C SER A 64 6.59 2.41 -3.42
N MET A 65 7.49 1.52 -3.80
CA MET A 65 7.23 0.45 -4.74
C MET A 65 7.58 -0.87 -4.09
N SER A 66 6.73 -1.87 -4.22
CA SER A 66 7.02 -3.21 -3.76
C SER A 66 6.81 -4.25 -4.85
N TYR A 67 7.65 -5.27 -4.80
CA TYR A 67 7.56 -6.45 -5.63
C TYR A 67 7.72 -7.68 -4.74
N THR A 68 6.74 -8.54 -4.77
CA THR A 68 6.75 -9.81 -4.03
C THR A 68 6.39 -10.94 -4.96
N ASP A 69 7.19 -11.98 -4.94
CA ASP A 69 7.01 -13.17 -5.79
C ASP A 69 7.06 -14.42 -4.92
N ASN A 70 6.00 -15.22 -4.94
CA ASN A 70 5.93 -16.54 -4.33
C ASN A 70 5.31 -17.55 -5.30
N GLN A 71 5.13 -18.80 -4.88
CA GLN A 71 4.59 -19.85 -5.75
C GLN A 71 3.16 -19.58 -6.22
N GLU A 72 2.35 -18.92 -5.40
CA GLU A 72 0.92 -18.72 -5.65
C GLU A 72 0.61 -17.36 -6.25
N TYR A 73 1.34 -16.31 -5.81
CA TYR A 73 1.06 -14.93 -6.16
C TYR A 73 2.32 -14.17 -6.52
N ARG A 74 2.16 -13.22 -7.45
CA ARG A 74 3.13 -12.16 -7.71
C ARG A 74 2.43 -10.83 -7.53
N PHE A 75 2.88 -10.04 -6.57
CA PHE A 75 2.36 -8.71 -6.30
C PHE A 75 3.34 -7.65 -6.79
N MET A 76 2.84 -6.67 -7.51
CA MET A 76 3.52 -5.43 -7.84
C MET A 76 2.64 -4.30 -7.32
N SER A 77 3.19 -3.41 -6.51
CA SER A 77 2.40 -2.30 -5.99
C SER A 77 3.20 -1.00 -5.97
N VAL A 78 2.46 0.09 -6.10
CA VAL A 78 2.95 1.45 -5.93
C VAL A 78 2.05 2.11 -4.91
N SER A 79 2.63 2.57 -3.80
CA SER A 79 1.92 3.26 -2.72
C SER A 79 2.41 4.69 -2.61
N LEU A 80 1.48 5.62 -2.47
CA LEU A 80 1.73 7.04 -2.36
C LEU A 80 1.02 7.58 -1.12
N GLN A 81 1.78 8.26 -0.25
CA GLN A 81 1.21 9.05 0.84
C GLN A 81 0.77 10.39 0.27
N LEU A 82 -0.52 10.50 -0.09
CA LEU A 82 -1.06 11.70 -0.73
C LEU A 82 -1.14 12.89 0.22
N PHE A 83 -1.57 12.62 1.46
CA PHE A 83 -1.69 13.60 2.53
C PHE A 83 -1.24 12.96 3.84
N PRO A 84 -0.98 13.72 4.91
CA PRO A 84 -0.61 13.14 6.21
C PRO A 84 -1.61 12.11 6.76
N TRP A 85 -2.85 12.18 6.28
CA TRP A 85 -3.98 11.34 6.69
C TRP A 85 -4.49 10.36 5.64
N MET A 86 -3.89 10.33 4.40
CA MET A 86 -4.39 9.49 3.30
C MET A 86 -3.24 8.84 2.54
N GLU A 87 -3.26 7.52 2.51
CA GLU A 87 -2.42 6.65 1.67
C GLU A 87 -3.26 6.02 0.57
N ALA A 88 -2.76 6.00 -0.65
CA ALA A 88 -3.34 5.29 -1.78
C ALA A 88 -2.34 4.28 -2.34
N THR A 89 -2.79 3.09 -2.70
CA THR A 89 -1.96 2.03 -3.29
C THR A 89 -2.62 1.47 -4.54
N ALA A 90 -1.88 1.47 -5.64
CA ALA A 90 -2.24 0.74 -6.85
C ALA A 90 -1.52 -0.60 -6.85
N ARG A 91 -2.25 -1.68 -7.09
CA ARG A 91 -1.75 -3.04 -7.06
C ARG A 91 -2.05 -3.77 -8.37
N TYR A 92 -1.07 -4.55 -8.81
CA TYR A 92 -1.22 -5.53 -9.88
C TYR A 92 -0.80 -6.90 -9.34
N THR A 93 -1.71 -7.87 -9.42
CA THR A 93 -1.51 -9.22 -8.89
C THR A 93 -1.62 -10.25 -9.99
N ASP A 94 -0.63 -11.14 -10.06
CA ASP A 94 -0.68 -12.35 -10.86
C ASP A 94 -1.02 -13.54 -9.95
N VAL A 95 -2.23 -14.11 -10.13
CA VAL A 95 -2.72 -15.26 -9.37
C VAL A 95 -2.36 -16.52 -10.13
N ARG A 96 -1.22 -17.15 -9.81
CA ARG A 96 -0.67 -18.30 -10.52
C ARG A 96 -1.45 -19.59 -10.34
N THR A 97 -2.22 -19.69 -9.28
CA THR A 97 -3.05 -20.86 -8.95
C THR A 97 -4.36 -20.89 -9.72
N ARG A 98 -4.66 -19.85 -10.51
CA ARG A 98 -5.92 -19.73 -11.25
C ARG A 98 -5.69 -19.29 -12.69
N LEU A 99 -6.35 -19.96 -13.62
CA LEU A 99 -6.34 -19.57 -15.03
C LEU A 99 -7.26 -18.36 -15.25
N TYR A 100 -6.92 -17.55 -16.24
CA TYR A 100 -7.72 -16.39 -16.65
C TYR A 100 -9.12 -16.80 -17.13
N SER A 101 -9.23 -17.92 -17.85
CA SER A 101 -10.49 -18.50 -18.32
C SER A 101 -10.44 -20.02 -18.25
N ASN A 102 -11.61 -20.62 -18.07
CA ASN A 102 -11.75 -22.08 -18.16
C ASN A 102 -11.80 -22.59 -19.60
N VAL A 103 -11.79 -21.68 -20.60
CA VAL A 103 -11.80 -22.01 -22.03
C VAL A 103 -10.37 -21.96 -22.55
N ALA A 104 -9.80 -23.14 -22.82
CA ALA A 104 -8.39 -23.29 -23.24
C ALA A 104 -8.06 -22.53 -24.54
N ASP A 105 -8.97 -22.55 -25.52
CA ASP A 105 -8.81 -21.84 -26.79
C ASP A 105 -8.77 -20.32 -26.66
N PHE A 106 -9.28 -19.78 -25.54
CA PHE A 106 -9.31 -18.35 -25.29
C PHE A 106 -8.11 -17.86 -24.47
N SER A 107 -7.69 -18.56 -23.45
CA SER A 107 -6.65 -18.11 -22.52
C SER A 107 -5.38 -18.93 -22.53
N GLY A 108 -5.37 -20.14 -23.09
CA GLY A 108 -4.24 -21.05 -22.99
C GLY A 108 -3.83 -21.24 -21.53
N ASP A 109 -2.53 -21.10 -21.26
CA ASP A 109 -1.94 -21.22 -19.92
C ASP A 109 -1.87 -19.86 -19.17
N GLN A 110 -2.59 -18.82 -19.63
CA GLN A 110 -2.54 -17.51 -19.00
C GLN A 110 -3.19 -17.54 -17.62
N THR A 111 -2.44 -17.11 -16.62
CA THR A 111 -2.90 -16.96 -15.23
C THR A 111 -3.80 -15.74 -15.04
N LEU A 112 -4.62 -15.77 -13.99
CA LEU A 112 -5.52 -14.67 -13.67
C LEU A 112 -4.71 -13.43 -13.24
N LYS A 113 -5.01 -12.29 -13.86
CA LYS A 113 -4.42 -10.98 -13.55
C LYS A 113 -5.46 -10.12 -12.86
N ASP A 114 -5.13 -9.66 -11.66
CA ASP A 114 -5.96 -8.81 -10.84
C ASP A 114 -5.37 -7.39 -10.74
N LYS A 115 -6.22 -6.38 -10.75
CA LYS A 115 -5.85 -4.98 -10.57
C LYS A 115 -6.72 -4.40 -9.47
N GLY A 116 -6.10 -3.87 -8.43
CA GLY A 116 -6.79 -3.29 -7.30
C GLY A 116 -6.27 -1.89 -6.96
N LEU A 117 -7.17 -1.09 -6.44
CA LEU A 117 -6.85 0.18 -5.79
C LEU A 117 -7.24 0.06 -4.32
N ASP A 118 -6.30 0.41 -3.45
CA ASP A 118 -6.49 0.41 -2.01
C ASP A 118 -6.37 1.84 -1.50
N VAL A 119 -7.10 2.17 -0.44
CA VAL A 119 -7.00 3.47 0.23
C VAL A 119 -7.04 3.26 1.75
N LYS A 120 -6.23 4.03 2.46
CA LYS A 120 -6.20 4.06 3.92
C LYS A 120 -6.26 5.49 4.42
N PHE A 121 -7.12 5.73 5.41
CA PHE A 121 -7.32 7.02 6.04
C PHE A 121 -6.92 6.95 7.51
N ARG A 122 -6.08 7.86 7.96
CA ARG A 122 -5.85 8.10 9.38
C ARG A 122 -7.01 8.91 9.93
N LEU A 123 -7.70 8.37 10.90
CA LEU A 123 -8.79 9.04 11.61
C LEU A 123 -8.28 9.81 12.83
N TRP A 124 -7.23 9.29 13.46
CA TRP A 124 -6.65 9.85 14.65
C TRP A 124 -5.14 9.65 14.65
N GLU A 125 -4.39 10.69 14.99
CA GLU A 125 -2.94 10.62 15.13
C GLU A 125 -2.55 10.23 16.55
N GLU A 126 -1.48 9.44 16.69
CA GLU A 126 -0.99 9.01 17.98
C GLU A 126 -0.63 10.20 18.87
N SER A 127 -1.09 10.15 20.11
CA SER A 127 -0.71 11.07 21.18
C SER A 127 -0.20 10.28 22.38
N TYR A 128 0.17 10.98 23.47
CA TYR A 128 0.65 10.31 24.68
C TYR A 128 -0.32 9.22 25.19
N TYR A 129 -1.62 9.49 25.18
CA TYR A 129 -2.64 8.57 25.69
C TYR A 129 -3.38 7.78 24.60
N LEU A 130 -3.49 8.33 23.40
CA LEU A 130 -4.31 7.76 22.32
C LEU A 130 -3.44 7.10 21.25
N PRO A 131 -3.85 5.95 20.68
CA PRO A 131 -3.18 5.33 19.54
C PRO A 131 -3.46 6.08 18.25
N ASP A 132 -2.63 5.86 17.21
CA ASP A 132 -3.03 6.07 15.83
C ASP A 132 -4.25 5.19 15.52
N ILE A 133 -5.26 5.74 14.85
CA ILE A 133 -6.41 4.97 14.36
C ILE A 133 -6.55 5.21 12.86
N SER A 134 -6.69 4.13 12.11
CA SER A 134 -6.93 4.17 10.67
C SER A 134 -8.05 3.25 10.24
N VAL A 135 -8.70 3.61 9.15
CA VAL A 135 -9.63 2.79 8.39
C VAL A 135 -9.12 2.63 6.97
N GLY A 136 -9.31 1.47 6.38
CA GLY A 136 -8.88 1.27 5.01
C GLY A 136 -9.81 0.33 4.25
N PHE A 137 -9.78 0.52 2.93
CA PHE A 137 -10.55 -0.23 1.96
C PHE A 137 -9.58 -0.77 0.92
N ARG A 138 -9.55 -2.07 0.74
CA ARG A 138 -8.75 -2.74 -0.27
C ARG A 138 -9.61 -3.13 -1.44
N ASP A 139 -9.02 -3.03 -2.63
CA ASP A 139 -9.64 -3.42 -3.89
C ASP A 139 -11.00 -2.77 -4.13
N PHE A 140 -11.16 -1.52 -3.63
CA PHE A 140 -12.41 -0.78 -3.78
C PHE A 140 -12.66 -0.32 -5.23
N GLY A 141 -11.62 -0.22 -6.04
CA GLY A 141 -11.65 0.18 -7.44
C GLY A 141 -10.96 -0.85 -8.35
N GLY A 142 -11.27 -2.13 -8.19
CA GLY A 142 -10.67 -3.21 -8.94
C GLY A 142 -11.63 -4.31 -9.32
N THR A 143 -11.14 -5.56 -9.35
CA THR A 143 -11.96 -6.73 -9.68
C THR A 143 -12.71 -7.30 -8.48
N GLY A 144 -12.44 -6.81 -7.26
CA GLY A 144 -13.02 -7.27 -6.01
C GLY A 144 -12.47 -8.63 -5.52
N PHE A 145 -11.40 -9.14 -6.13
CA PHE A 145 -10.85 -10.46 -5.75
C PHE A 145 -10.18 -10.43 -4.36
N PHE A 146 -9.57 -9.31 -3.99
CA PHE A 146 -8.93 -9.09 -2.69
C PHE A 146 -9.67 -8.06 -1.82
N GLU A 147 -10.95 -7.88 -2.10
CA GLU A 147 -11.81 -6.93 -1.43
C GLU A 147 -11.79 -7.13 0.08
N SER A 148 -11.49 -6.06 0.83
CA SER A 148 -11.51 -6.08 2.29
C SER A 148 -11.57 -4.69 2.88
N GLU A 149 -12.16 -4.61 4.06
CA GLU A 149 -12.20 -3.43 4.91
C GLU A 149 -11.47 -3.73 6.22
N PHE A 150 -10.89 -2.69 6.80
CA PHE A 150 -10.22 -2.84 8.09
C PHE A 150 -10.25 -1.55 8.91
N VAL A 151 -10.17 -1.74 10.23
CA VAL A 151 -9.92 -0.68 11.20
C VAL A 151 -8.73 -1.09 12.04
N ASN A 152 -7.73 -0.22 12.16
CA ASN A 152 -6.51 -0.51 12.91
C ASN A 152 -6.23 0.56 13.95
N ALA A 153 -5.60 0.13 15.05
CA ALA A 153 -5.00 0.96 16.06
C ALA A 153 -3.52 0.62 16.19
N SER A 154 -2.66 1.63 16.31
CA SER A 154 -1.21 1.46 16.50
C SER A 154 -0.72 2.35 17.61
N LYS A 155 0.09 1.80 18.54
CA LYS A 155 0.61 2.54 19.70
C LYS A 155 2.05 2.17 19.99
N ALA A 156 2.92 3.19 20.00
CA ALA A 156 4.30 3.04 20.43
C ALA A 156 4.40 3.19 21.95
N VAL A 157 5.08 2.25 22.60
CA VAL A 157 5.38 2.27 24.02
C VAL A 157 6.83 1.91 24.23
N GLY A 158 7.70 2.88 24.48
CA GLY A 158 9.13 2.69 24.55
C GLY A 158 9.66 2.11 23.21
N PRO A 159 10.42 1.00 23.23
CA PRO A 159 10.97 0.39 22.00
C PRO A 159 9.95 -0.50 21.25
N PHE A 160 8.73 -0.68 21.77
CA PHE A 160 7.72 -1.55 21.20
C PHE A 160 6.66 -0.74 20.45
N ASP A 161 6.25 -1.22 19.28
CA ASP A 161 5.12 -0.70 18.51
C ASP A 161 4.03 -1.77 18.44
N PHE A 162 2.91 -1.51 19.12
CA PHE A 162 1.79 -2.44 19.22
C PHE A 162 0.76 -2.11 18.14
N HIS A 163 0.26 -3.15 17.47
CA HIS A 163 -0.77 -3.03 16.46
C HIS A 163 -1.93 -3.96 16.77
N LEU A 164 -3.15 -3.42 16.69
CA LEU A 164 -4.39 -4.16 16.81
C LEU A 164 -5.29 -3.78 15.63
N GLY A 165 -5.92 -4.77 15.00
CA GLY A 165 -6.80 -4.51 13.87
C GLY A 165 -7.99 -5.45 13.85
N LEU A 166 -9.08 -4.96 13.26
CA LEU A 166 -10.24 -5.72 12.82
C LEU A 166 -10.32 -5.63 11.31
N GLY A 167 -10.55 -6.76 10.66
CA GLY A 167 -10.65 -6.83 9.20
C GLY A 167 -11.79 -7.72 8.76
N TRP A 168 -12.37 -7.37 7.62
CA TRP A 168 -13.47 -8.08 6.97
C TRP A 168 -13.11 -8.38 5.51
N GLY A 169 -13.94 -9.16 4.83
CA GLY A 169 -13.70 -9.61 3.47
C GLY A 169 -12.52 -10.56 3.39
N HIS A 170 -11.56 -10.32 2.50
CA HIS A 170 -10.37 -11.16 2.34
C HIS A 170 -9.48 -11.22 3.61
N LEU A 171 -9.52 -10.18 4.46
CA LEU A 171 -8.79 -10.15 5.73
C LEU A 171 -9.48 -10.92 6.87
N GLY A 172 -10.79 -11.14 6.80
CA GLY A 172 -11.58 -11.76 7.87
C GLY A 172 -12.55 -12.81 7.35
N TYR A 173 -12.06 -13.99 7.04
CA TYR A 173 -12.82 -15.05 6.35
C TYR A 173 -13.91 -15.72 7.20
N GLN A 174 -13.87 -15.57 8.53
CA GLN A 174 -14.71 -16.37 9.44
C GLN A 174 -16.07 -15.73 9.78
N ASN A 175 -16.29 -14.46 9.42
CA ASN A 175 -17.53 -13.72 9.71
C ASN A 175 -17.94 -13.67 11.19
N ASP A 176 -16.98 -13.76 12.11
CA ASP A 176 -17.23 -13.74 13.55
C ASP A 176 -17.78 -12.39 14.04
N ILE A 177 -17.47 -11.31 13.31
CA ILE A 177 -17.93 -9.94 13.57
C ILE A 177 -18.62 -9.42 12.32
N THR A 178 -19.86 -8.94 12.47
CA THR A 178 -20.62 -8.32 11.35
C THR A 178 -19.85 -7.15 10.79
N ASN A 179 -19.71 -7.10 9.46
CA ASN A 179 -19.04 -6.01 8.78
C ASN A 179 -19.90 -4.73 8.88
N PRO A 180 -19.43 -3.65 9.56
CA PRO A 180 -20.19 -2.42 9.70
C PRO A 180 -20.29 -1.60 8.40
N PHE A 181 -19.51 -1.96 7.38
CA PHE A 181 -19.48 -1.27 6.09
C PHE A 181 -20.39 -1.92 5.03
N CYS A 182 -21.05 -3.05 5.34
CA CYS A 182 -21.92 -3.77 4.40
C CYS A 182 -23.09 -2.92 3.87
N GLU A 183 -23.54 -1.91 4.62
CA GLU A 183 -24.63 -1.02 4.21
C GLU A 183 -24.16 0.14 3.31
N LEU A 184 -22.85 0.30 3.12
CA LEU A 184 -22.25 1.39 2.32
C LEU A 184 -21.96 0.99 0.87
N ARG A 185 -22.31 -0.24 0.48
CA ARG A 185 -22.09 -0.80 -0.86
C ARG A 185 -23.37 -1.06 -1.61
#